data_41afb8d57acce554a8269d9f95922ba7
#
_entry.id   41afb8d57acce554a8269d9f95922ba7
#
_cell.length_a   1.000
_cell.length_b   1.000
_cell.length_c   1.000
_cell.angle_alpha   90.00
_cell.angle_beta   90.00
_cell.angle_gamma   90.00
#
_symmetry.space_group_name_H-M   'P 1'
#
loop_
_entity.id
_entity.type
_entity.pdbx_description
1 polymer ?
#
loop_
_entity_poly.entity_id
_entity_poly.type
_entity_poly.pdbx_seq_one_letter_code
_entity_poly.pdbx_strand_id
1 'polypeptide(L)'
;MKVEVSEEQIREFVDNEFPGQPYYIGSGYWFVQAGKCLGQNLHYEYQGDKVHLHIEGSNWRGIRDYLWNHVMDSRVSHSHWYRYGCNWTLDSDPQNWEELKDSFRTMSYIMSPHIIKFERSVITQEEKPENAPIVADFIKVADCIQKNIEIPEYQRPYRWNTKNVEQLLRDIQNSISCGKLTYLIGTIILHEDKNRLNIVDGQQRITTLILLLKQLGYEGVLPSLKFNHSDSFLNIKINYQFINEWLNFNVSNRKIFLDYIINSCQFVQITVKKLNEAFQMFESQNGRGKELEAYNLLKAYHIRAMSSSSKDDKVQCDKQWEDATMYLHKNNRKDILFQLFKEQLYRTRLWSRGQDAYIFGKKHVDEFKGITLDKESSLDFTFQNILVQQDIANQLMRNMNPSLFKIKGRFIHGDSDNINPFVNITQLILNGKSFFEYVETYVEIYKRLFIQLDSSQLSEFKQFYKTHCLYQGYDWRKGDGYIREVYKSAIMMVFDRFGEVGVNSIYRDLYLCIYKHRLEKKQVRYETMAKDNGIFRTIQNAKRLSDFQAIRHFALIAKENTPRNYIVDEIVSVFNMN
;
A
#
# COMPACT_ATOMS: atom_id res chain seq x y z
N MET A 1 11.11 4.38 49.36
CA MET A 1 10.48 3.05 49.55
C MET A 1 10.73 2.62 51.02
N LYS A 2 9.70 2.16 51.69
CA LYS A 2 9.74 1.70 53.07
C LYS A 2 10.47 0.35 53.18
N VAL A 3 10.37 -0.45 52.12
CA VAL A 3 11.08 -1.74 51.96
C VAL A 3 12.23 -1.55 50.99
N GLU A 4 13.47 -1.65 51.48
CA GLU A 4 14.66 -1.67 50.63
C GLU A 4 14.84 -3.08 50.03
N VAL A 5 14.99 -3.17 48.70
CA VAL A 5 15.09 -4.42 47.96
C VAL A 5 16.23 -4.30 46.97
N SER A 6 17.09 -5.33 46.90
CA SER A 6 18.14 -5.41 45.87
C SER A 6 17.58 -5.83 44.50
N GLU A 7 18.27 -5.46 43.43
CA GLU A 7 17.92 -5.90 42.09
C GLU A 7 17.92 -7.43 41.95
N GLU A 8 18.80 -8.10 42.65
CA GLU A 8 18.93 -9.58 42.64
C GLU A 8 17.68 -10.23 43.26
N GLN A 9 17.18 -9.68 44.38
CA GLN A 9 15.96 -10.16 45.03
C GLN A 9 14.72 -9.93 44.14
N ILE A 10 14.63 -8.81 43.45
CA ILE A 10 13.53 -8.53 42.51
C ILE A 10 13.57 -9.53 41.35
N ARG A 11 14.77 -9.73 40.77
CA ARG A 11 14.96 -10.68 39.66
C ARG A 11 14.54 -12.10 40.04
N GLU A 12 15.08 -12.61 41.15
CA GLU A 12 14.74 -13.94 41.64
C GLU A 12 13.21 -14.10 41.90
N PHE A 13 12.59 -13.10 42.46
CA PHE A 13 11.14 -13.09 42.71
C PHE A 13 10.35 -13.11 41.41
N VAL A 14 10.70 -12.25 40.44
CA VAL A 14 10.00 -12.18 39.15
C VAL A 14 10.17 -13.48 38.36
N ASP A 15 11.38 -14.04 38.29
CA ASP A 15 11.65 -15.29 37.59
C ASP A 15 10.85 -16.47 38.17
N ASN A 16 10.61 -16.47 39.48
CA ASN A 16 9.86 -17.51 40.17
C ASN A 16 8.33 -17.33 40.09
N GLU A 17 7.82 -16.11 40.30
CA GLU A 17 6.38 -15.86 40.44
C GLU A 17 5.72 -15.38 39.12
N PHE A 18 6.50 -14.77 38.22
CA PHE A 18 6.03 -14.21 36.95
C PHE A 18 6.93 -14.68 35.77
N PRO A 19 7.10 -15.98 35.58
CA PRO A 19 8.07 -16.51 34.63
C PRO A 19 7.84 -15.99 33.21
N GLY A 20 8.89 -15.39 32.64
CA GLY A 20 8.86 -14.87 31.28
C GLY A 20 8.14 -13.54 31.11
N GLN A 21 7.67 -12.89 32.18
CA GLN A 21 7.09 -11.56 32.10
C GLN A 21 8.18 -10.48 32.12
N PRO A 22 8.11 -9.47 31.26
CA PRO A 22 8.98 -8.31 31.29
C PRO A 22 8.84 -7.54 32.63
N TYR A 23 9.96 -7.05 33.16
CA TYR A 23 9.98 -6.21 34.35
C TYR A 23 10.95 -5.04 34.18
N TYR A 24 10.82 -4.04 35.04
CA TYR A 24 11.66 -2.84 35.06
C TYR A 24 11.94 -2.41 36.50
N ILE A 25 13.17 -1.96 36.74
CA ILE A 25 13.61 -1.43 38.04
C ILE A 25 14.05 0.03 37.83
N GLY A 26 13.36 0.95 38.48
CA GLY A 26 13.63 2.39 38.47
C GLY A 26 14.07 2.91 39.83
N SER A 27 14.38 4.21 39.90
CA SER A 27 14.73 4.87 41.15
C SER A 27 13.49 5.04 42.03
N GLY A 28 13.36 4.17 43.04
CA GLY A 28 12.26 4.25 44.01
C GLY A 28 10.97 3.52 43.63
N TYR A 29 10.99 2.72 42.55
CA TYR A 29 9.88 1.87 42.11
C TYR A 29 10.37 0.71 41.27
N TRP A 30 9.59 -0.33 41.17
CA TRP A 30 9.78 -1.40 40.19
C TRP A 30 8.44 -2.02 39.83
N PHE A 31 8.36 -2.60 38.61
CA PHE A 31 7.15 -3.24 38.14
C PHE A 31 7.40 -4.51 37.34
N VAL A 32 6.38 -5.37 37.25
CA VAL A 32 6.33 -6.56 36.39
C VAL A 32 5.05 -6.55 35.56
N GLN A 33 5.14 -6.88 34.29
CA GLN A 33 3.99 -6.91 33.40
C GLN A 33 2.90 -7.87 33.89
N ALA A 34 1.63 -7.41 33.91
CA ALA A 34 0.52 -8.14 34.49
C ALA A 34 -0.29 -8.92 33.46
N GLY A 35 -0.28 -8.52 32.19
CA GLY A 35 -1.03 -9.15 31.10
C GLY A 35 -0.36 -8.89 29.75
N LYS A 36 -0.98 -9.35 28.66
CA LYS A 36 -0.44 -9.23 27.29
C LYS A 36 -1.09 -8.14 26.47
N CYS A 37 -2.37 -7.82 26.73
CA CYS A 37 -3.17 -6.94 25.86
C CYS A 37 -2.66 -5.50 25.78
N LEU A 38 -2.02 -4.97 26.82
CA LEU A 38 -1.41 -3.64 26.84
C LEU A 38 0.11 -3.67 27.02
N GLY A 39 0.72 -4.84 27.02
CA GLY A 39 2.15 -5.00 27.26
C GLY A 39 2.57 -4.38 28.60
N GLN A 40 3.67 -3.63 28.63
CA GLN A 40 4.18 -2.97 29.85
C GLN A 40 3.24 -1.88 30.39
N ASN A 41 2.26 -1.40 29.61
CA ASN A 41 1.27 -0.44 30.08
C ASN A 41 0.21 -1.06 31.02
N LEU A 42 0.28 -2.38 31.25
CA LEU A 42 -0.50 -3.10 32.24
C LEU A 42 0.47 -3.88 33.14
N HIS A 43 0.73 -3.38 34.32
CA HIS A 43 1.77 -3.94 35.19
C HIS A 43 1.43 -3.82 36.67
N TYR A 44 1.94 -4.78 37.46
CA TYR A 44 1.98 -4.70 38.90
C TYR A 44 3.22 -3.93 39.32
N GLU A 45 3.04 -2.88 40.13
CA GLU A 45 4.12 -1.98 40.53
C GLU A 45 4.17 -1.78 42.05
N TYR A 46 5.40 -1.70 42.58
CA TYR A 46 5.62 -1.19 43.92
C TYR A 46 6.09 0.26 43.86
N GLN A 47 5.23 1.16 44.29
CA GLN A 47 5.50 2.59 44.31
C GLN A 47 4.78 3.26 45.51
N GLY A 48 5.41 4.23 46.16
CA GLY A 48 4.80 4.97 47.29
C GLY A 48 4.42 4.06 48.46
N ASP A 49 5.24 3.01 48.71
CA ASP A 49 5.07 2.03 49.79
C ASP A 49 3.83 1.10 49.65
N LYS A 50 3.20 1.07 48.47
CA LYS A 50 2.07 0.21 48.16
C LYS A 50 2.26 -0.56 46.87
N VAL A 51 1.53 -1.66 46.73
CA VAL A 51 1.45 -2.43 45.49
C VAL A 51 0.22 -2.00 44.69
N HIS A 52 0.45 -1.69 43.43
CA HIS A 52 -0.57 -1.23 42.50
C HIS A 52 -0.67 -2.14 41.27
N LEU A 53 -1.84 -2.18 40.63
CA LEU A 53 -1.97 -2.51 39.21
C LEU A 53 -2.15 -1.22 38.45
N HIS A 54 -1.14 -0.83 37.68
CA HIS A 54 -1.20 0.32 36.79
C HIS A 54 -1.76 -0.06 35.42
N ILE A 55 -2.62 0.79 34.88
CA ILE A 55 -3.21 0.67 33.55
C ILE A 55 -3.07 2.01 32.85
N GLU A 56 -2.27 2.06 31.79
CA GLU A 56 -1.98 3.29 31.05
C GLU A 56 -1.96 3.06 29.54
N GLY A 57 -1.75 4.13 28.75
CA GLY A 57 -1.66 4.09 27.29
C GLY A 57 -2.98 4.45 26.58
N SER A 58 -3.01 4.34 25.25
CA SER A 58 -4.16 4.80 24.44
C SER A 58 -5.39 3.91 24.53
N ASN A 59 -5.23 2.61 24.82
CA ASN A 59 -6.30 1.59 24.77
C ASN A 59 -6.74 1.07 26.15
N TRP A 60 -6.41 1.78 27.22
CA TRP A 60 -6.65 1.34 28.58
C TRP A 60 -8.12 1.27 29.03
N ARG A 61 -9.01 2.02 28.36
CA ARG A 61 -10.41 2.17 28.82
C ARG A 61 -11.18 0.86 28.83
N GLY A 62 -11.00 0.00 27.86
CA GLY A 62 -11.72 -1.27 27.77
C GLY A 62 -11.45 -2.18 28.95
N ILE A 63 -10.16 -2.41 29.31
CA ILE A 63 -9.80 -3.24 30.45
C ILE A 63 -10.15 -2.56 31.78
N ARG A 64 -10.01 -1.23 31.89
CA ARG A 64 -10.46 -0.46 33.06
C ARG A 64 -11.92 -0.69 33.35
N ASP A 65 -12.79 -0.45 32.36
CA ASP A 65 -14.23 -0.55 32.53
C ASP A 65 -14.65 -1.99 32.85
N TYR A 66 -13.95 -2.96 32.26
CA TYR A 66 -14.14 -4.36 32.60
C TYR A 66 -13.80 -4.66 34.06
N LEU A 67 -12.61 -4.25 34.53
CA LEU A 67 -12.16 -4.49 35.91
C LEU A 67 -13.08 -3.77 36.92
N TRP A 68 -13.51 -2.55 36.67
CA TRP A 68 -14.42 -1.80 37.52
C TRP A 68 -15.77 -2.51 37.70
N ASN A 69 -16.23 -3.22 36.69
CA ASN A 69 -17.50 -3.95 36.75
C ASN A 69 -17.39 -5.38 37.33
N HIS A 70 -16.16 -5.93 37.42
CA HIS A 70 -16.00 -7.35 37.77
C HIS A 70 -15.14 -7.60 39.01
N VAL A 71 -14.28 -6.67 39.42
CA VAL A 71 -13.46 -6.81 40.62
C VAL A 71 -14.22 -6.25 41.81
N MET A 72 -14.68 -7.13 42.69
CA MET A 72 -15.48 -6.80 43.87
C MET A 72 -14.74 -7.14 45.18
N ASP A 73 -13.41 -7.27 45.14
CA ASP A 73 -12.61 -7.58 46.32
C ASP A 73 -12.36 -6.33 47.14
N SER A 74 -12.74 -6.33 48.41
CA SER A 74 -12.63 -5.17 49.33
C SER A 74 -11.18 -4.83 49.70
N ARG A 75 -10.22 -5.69 49.42
CA ARG A 75 -8.80 -5.46 49.67
C ARG A 75 -8.14 -4.55 48.65
N VAL A 76 -8.82 -4.28 47.54
CA VAL A 76 -8.30 -3.38 46.49
C VAL A 76 -9.24 -2.20 46.28
N SER A 77 -8.67 -1.04 46.08
CA SER A 77 -9.38 0.19 45.71
C SER A 77 -8.86 0.72 44.40
N HIS A 78 -9.70 1.38 43.62
CA HIS A 78 -9.28 1.98 42.36
C HIS A 78 -9.31 3.50 42.41
N SER A 79 -8.38 4.14 41.70
CA SER A 79 -8.33 5.59 41.50
C SER A 79 -8.03 5.94 40.05
N HIS A 80 -8.56 7.10 39.65
CA HIS A 80 -8.25 7.70 38.36
C HIS A 80 -7.11 8.71 38.57
N TRP A 81 -6.01 8.49 37.82
CA TRP A 81 -4.87 9.40 37.89
C TRP A 81 -4.53 9.91 36.52
N TYR A 82 -4.58 10.94 36.10
CA TYR A 82 -4.43 11.47 34.76
C TYR A 82 -5.52 11.10 33.74
N ARG A 83 -5.48 11.85 32.67
CA ARG A 83 -6.37 11.68 31.50
C ARG A 83 -6.18 10.31 30.79
N TYR A 84 -5.08 9.64 31.04
CA TYR A 84 -4.59 8.48 30.27
C TYR A 84 -4.31 7.24 31.10
N GLY A 85 -4.70 7.18 32.35
CA GLY A 85 -4.42 6.03 33.19
C GLY A 85 -5.33 5.89 34.40
N CYS A 86 -5.31 4.71 35.00
CA CYS A 86 -5.90 4.43 36.30
C CYS A 86 -5.04 3.41 37.04
N ASN A 87 -5.20 3.31 38.35
CA ASN A 87 -4.59 2.28 39.15
C ASN A 87 -5.58 1.61 40.09
N TRP A 88 -5.27 0.37 40.42
CA TRP A 88 -5.84 -0.38 41.53
C TRP A 88 -4.77 -0.50 42.59
N THR A 89 -5.10 -0.20 43.82
CA THR A 89 -4.17 -0.19 44.96
C THR A 89 -4.58 -1.26 45.93
N LEU A 90 -3.65 -2.13 46.32
CA LEU A 90 -3.87 -3.11 47.38
C LEU A 90 -3.81 -2.40 48.73
N ASP A 91 -4.78 -2.68 49.57
CA ASP A 91 -4.80 -2.21 50.96
C ASP A 91 -3.85 -3.06 51.81
N SER A 92 -2.56 -2.82 51.65
CA SER A 92 -1.49 -3.45 52.39
C SER A 92 -0.39 -2.42 52.73
N ASP A 93 0.34 -2.64 53.83
CA ASP A 93 1.46 -1.77 54.27
C ASP A 93 2.67 -2.65 54.58
N PRO A 94 3.36 -3.21 53.55
CA PRO A 94 4.48 -4.12 53.75
C PRO A 94 5.65 -3.43 54.46
N GLN A 95 6.19 -4.07 55.50
CA GLN A 95 7.28 -3.56 56.29
C GLN A 95 8.62 -4.22 55.96
N ASN A 96 8.59 -5.36 55.25
CA ASN A 96 9.77 -6.13 54.85
C ASN A 96 9.55 -6.83 53.50
N TRP A 97 10.62 -7.45 52.99
CA TRP A 97 10.61 -8.09 51.69
C TRP A 97 9.58 -9.25 51.58
N GLU A 98 9.43 -10.07 52.65
CA GLU A 98 8.47 -11.18 52.61
C GLU A 98 7.01 -10.65 52.51
N GLU A 99 6.66 -9.65 53.29
CA GLU A 99 5.33 -9.00 53.22
C GLU A 99 5.10 -8.31 51.87
N LEU A 100 6.14 -7.75 51.28
CA LEU A 100 6.04 -7.17 49.94
C LEU A 100 5.77 -8.21 48.87
N LYS A 101 6.48 -9.36 48.90
CA LYS A 101 6.21 -10.50 47.99
C LYS A 101 4.77 -10.99 48.14
N ASP A 102 4.27 -11.13 49.38
CA ASP A 102 2.90 -11.56 49.62
C ASP A 102 1.87 -10.53 49.14
N SER A 103 2.20 -9.23 49.19
CA SER A 103 1.38 -8.18 48.61
C SER A 103 1.29 -8.31 47.07
N PHE A 104 2.38 -8.57 46.40
CA PHE A 104 2.37 -8.83 44.94
C PHE A 104 1.59 -10.11 44.59
N ARG A 105 1.78 -11.20 45.35
CA ARG A 105 1.00 -12.44 45.18
C ARG A 105 -0.48 -12.21 45.37
N THR A 106 -0.86 -11.46 46.41
CA THR A 106 -2.24 -11.12 46.69
C THR A 106 -2.85 -10.28 45.59
N MET A 107 -2.15 -9.25 45.14
CA MET A 107 -2.60 -8.39 44.03
C MET A 107 -2.79 -9.20 42.75
N SER A 108 -1.79 -10.02 42.41
CA SER A 108 -1.87 -10.92 41.24
C SER A 108 -3.01 -11.93 41.38
N TYR A 109 -3.19 -12.52 42.55
CA TYR A 109 -4.29 -13.48 42.81
C TYR A 109 -5.67 -12.84 42.57
N ILE A 110 -5.86 -11.59 42.99
CA ILE A 110 -7.10 -10.86 42.80
C ILE A 110 -7.29 -10.47 41.31
N MET A 111 -6.27 -9.91 40.70
CA MET A 111 -6.43 -9.22 39.41
C MET A 111 -6.21 -10.13 38.19
N SER A 112 -5.26 -11.06 38.23
CA SER A 112 -4.89 -11.89 37.07
C SER A 112 -6.06 -12.72 36.50
N PRO A 113 -6.96 -13.33 37.30
CA PRO A 113 -8.11 -14.04 36.74
C PRO A 113 -9.02 -13.14 35.89
N HIS A 114 -9.20 -11.90 36.31
CA HIS A 114 -10.03 -10.91 35.59
C HIS A 114 -9.30 -10.40 34.34
N ILE A 115 -7.99 -10.15 34.41
CA ILE A 115 -7.16 -9.78 33.26
C ILE A 115 -7.20 -10.88 32.21
N ILE A 116 -6.94 -12.13 32.58
CA ILE A 116 -6.98 -13.28 31.67
C ILE A 116 -8.37 -13.44 31.04
N LYS A 117 -9.45 -13.26 31.83
CA LYS A 117 -10.81 -13.38 31.33
C LYS A 117 -11.14 -12.24 30.35
N PHE A 118 -10.69 -11.02 30.62
CA PHE A 118 -10.80 -9.91 29.68
C PHE A 118 -10.04 -10.18 28.39
N GLU A 119 -8.77 -10.60 28.49
CA GLU A 119 -7.96 -10.93 27.33
C GLU A 119 -8.59 -12.03 26.47
N ARG A 120 -9.12 -13.08 27.09
CA ARG A 120 -9.90 -14.11 26.38
C ARG A 120 -11.16 -13.54 25.74
N SER A 121 -11.87 -12.63 26.39
CA SER A 121 -13.09 -12.02 25.83
C SER A 121 -12.77 -11.09 24.65
N VAL A 122 -11.64 -10.40 24.67
CA VAL A 122 -11.14 -9.61 23.54
C VAL A 122 -10.72 -10.53 22.39
N ILE A 123 -9.98 -11.58 22.68
CA ILE A 123 -9.61 -12.62 21.71
C ILE A 123 -10.88 -13.29 21.13
N THR A 124 -11.88 -13.62 21.97
CA THR A 124 -13.14 -14.22 21.50
C THR A 124 -14.09 -13.22 20.83
N GLN A 125 -13.95 -11.91 21.04
CA GLN A 125 -14.67 -10.90 20.26
C GLN A 125 -14.01 -10.61 18.92
N GLU A 126 -12.68 -10.79 18.82
CA GLU A 126 -11.97 -10.87 17.54
C GLU A 126 -12.19 -12.21 16.84
N GLU A 127 -12.45 -13.28 17.57
CA GLU A 127 -12.88 -14.59 17.10
C GLU A 127 -14.43 -14.70 17.07
N LYS A 128 -15.12 -13.87 16.27
CA LYS A 128 -16.34 -14.39 15.64
C LYS A 128 -15.94 -15.60 14.78
N PRO A 129 -16.75 -16.69 14.72
CA PRO A 129 -16.37 -17.94 14.04
C PRO A 129 -16.26 -17.86 12.51
N GLU A 130 -15.87 -16.72 11.97
CA GLU A 130 -15.45 -16.50 10.59
C GLU A 130 -13.94 -16.68 10.36
N ASN A 131 -13.14 -16.82 11.41
CA ASN A 131 -11.71 -17.07 11.30
C ASN A 131 -11.42 -18.57 11.47
N ALA A 132 -11.68 -19.34 10.41
CA ALA A 132 -10.98 -20.61 10.26
C ALA A 132 -9.48 -20.31 10.20
N PRO A 133 -8.63 -21.09 10.91
CA PRO A 133 -7.20 -20.87 10.91
C PRO A 133 -6.66 -20.91 9.49
N ILE A 134 -5.66 -20.07 9.21
CA ILE A 134 -4.94 -20.11 7.93
C ILE A 134 -4.30 -21.50 7.85
N VAL A 135 -4.72 -22.28 6.86
CA VAL A 135 -4.19 -23.62 6.64
C VAL A 135 -3.07 -23.52 5.60
N ALA A 136 -1.90 -23.97 5.99
CA ALA A 136 -0.75 -24.09 5.10
C ALA A 136 -0.36 -25.56 4.99
N ASP A 137 -0.54 -26.15 3.81
CA ASP A 137 -0.28 -27.57 3.55
C ASP A 137 0.69 -27.76 2.39
N PHE A 138 1.47 -28.84 2.44
CA PHE A 138 2.17 -29.33 1.25
C PHE A 138 1.20 -30.09 0.34
N ILE A 139 1.03 -29.60 -0.89
CA ILE A 139 0.15 -30.23 -1.86
C ILE A 139 0.93 -30.65 -3.10
N LYS A 140 0.70 -31.86 -3.59
CA LYS A 140 1.25 -32.33 -4.86
C LYS A 140 0.64 -31.56 -6.03
N VAL A 141 1.37 -31.47 -7.14
CA VAL A 141 0.86 -30.87 -8.36
C VAL A 141 -0.42 -31.58 -8.83
N ALA A 142 -0.47 -32.91 -8.76
CA ALA A 142 -1.66 -33.68 -9.09
C ALA A 142 -2.91 -33.20 -8.34
N ASP A 143 -2.80 -33.05 -7.02
CA ASP A 143 -3.93 -32.66 -6.17
C ASP A 143 -4.29 -31.18 -6.33
N CYS A 144 -3.29 -30.35 -6.63
CA CYS A 144 -3.52 -28.92 -6.87
C CYS A 144 -4.34 -28.69 -8.14
N ILE A 145 -3.96 -29.33 -9.26
CA ILE A 145 -4.62 -29.13 -10.56
C ILE A 145 -6.03 -29.71 -10.64
N GLN A 146 -6.40 -30.63 -9.75
CA GLN A 146 -7.76 -31.20 -9.68
C GLN A 146 -8.76 -30.28 -8.96
N LYS A 147 -8.28 -29.23 -8.28
CA LYS A 147 -9.13 -28.28 -7.58
C LYS A 147 -9.81 -27.31 -8.54
N ASN A 148 -10.97 -26.80 -8.13
CA ASN A 148 -11.68 -25.77 -8.88
C ASN A 148 -10.99 -24.40 -8.69
N ILE A 149 -9.85 -24.22 -9.38
CA ILE A 149 -9.01 -23.04 -9.30
C ILE A 149 -9.40 -22.07 -10.41
N GLU A 150 -9.59 -20.80 -10.04
CA GLU A 150 -9.90 -19.72 -10.97
C GLU A 150 -8.86 -18.58 -10.87
N ILE A 151 -8.64 -17.88 -11.98
CA ILE A 151 -7.89 -16.62 -12.00
C ILE A 151 -8.91 -15.49 -11.82
N PRO A 152 -8.87 -14.78 -10.67
CA PRO A 152 -9.78 -13.66 -10.45
C PRO A 152 -9.39 -12.44 -11.30
N GLU A 153 -10.35 -11.56 -11.51
CA GLU A 153 -10.23 -10.38 -12.39
C GLU A 153 -9.15 -9.37 -11.95
N TYR A 154 -8.77 -9.37 -10.70
CA TYR A 154 -7.69 -8.50 -10.17
C TYR A 154 -6.28 -9.04 -10.42
N GLN A 155 -6.13 -10.26 -10.94
CA GLN A 155 -4.83 -10.84 -11.24
C GLN A 155 -4.20 -10.21 -12.47
N ARG A 156 -2.87 -9.90 -12.35
CA ARG A 156 -2.11 -9.41 -13.51
C ARG A 156 -2.06 -10.43 -14.62
N PRO A 157 -1.86 -10.02 -15.87
CA PRO A 157 -1.68 -10.92 -17.00
C PRO A 157 -0.57 -11.96 -16.78
N TYR A 158 -0.66 -13.10 -17.47
CA TYR A 158 0.43 -14.05 -17.53
C TYR A 158 1.63 -13.42 -18.28
N ARG A 159 2.74 -13.18 -17.55
CA ARG A 159 3.90 -12.42 -18.02
C ARG A 159 5.23 -13.18 -17.99
N TRP A 160 5.23 -14.44 -17.60
CA TRP A 160 6.45 -15.22 -17.70
C TRP A 160 6.92 -15.32 -19.14
N ASN A 161 8.22 -15.06 -19.34
CA ASN A 161 8.90 -15.26 -20.60
C ASN A 161 9.60 -16.62 -20.61
N THR A 162 10.21 -16.97 -21.76
CA THR A 162 10.89 -18.24 -21.95
C THR A 162 12.01 -18.50 -20.92
N LYS A 163 12.71 -17.45 -20.44
CA LYS A 163 13.74 -17.61 -19.40
C LYS A 163 13.17 -18.07 -18.06
N ASN A 164 12.02 -17.56 -17.66
CA ASN A 164 11.36 -17.98 -16.43
C ASN A 164 10.86 -19.43 -16.54
N VAL A 165 10.32 -19.78 -17.71
CA VAL A 165 9.86 -21.14 -17.99
C VAL A 165 11.05 -22.10 -18.01
N GLU A 166 12.12 -21.75 -18.72
CA GLU A 166 13.35 -22.55 -18.77
C GLU A 166 13.93 -22.82 -17.39
N GLN A 167 13.97 -21.81 -16.53
CA GLN A 167 14.47 -21.98 -15.16
C GLN A 167 13.65 -23.03 -14.40
N LEU A 168 12.33 -22.98 -14.45
CA LEU A 168 11.46 -23.98 -13.82
C LEU A 168 11.71 -25.38 -14.39
N LEU A 169 11.82 -25.52 -15.72
CA LEU A 169 12.06 -26.80 -16.36
C LEU A 169 13.41 -27.42 -15.98
N ARG A 170 14.46 -26.59 -15.95
CA ARG A 170 15.81 -27.00 -15.52
C ARG A 170 15.85 -27.39 -14.05
N ASP A 171 15.17 -26.67 -13.18
CA ASP A 171 15.11 -26.99 -11.76
C ASP A 171 14.42 -28.33 -11.51
N ILE A 172 13.34 -28.62 -12.23
CA ILE A 172 12.67 -29.94 -12.18
C ILE A 172 13.62 -31.03 -12.71
N GLN A 173 14.25 -30.83 -13.85
CA GLN A 173 15.17 -31.80 -14.46
C GLN A 173 16.37 -32.09 -13.54
N ASN A 174 16.95 -31.05 -12.97
CA ASN A 174 18.06 -31.20 -12.02
C ASN A 174 17.63 -31.97 -10.77
N SER A 175 16.40 -31.76 -10.30
CA SER A 175 15.89 -32.50 -9.15
C SER A 175 15.72 -33.99 -9.45
N ILE A 176 15.28 -34.36 -10.65
CA ILE A 176 15.23 -35.72 -11.13
C ILE A 176 16.64 -36.31 -11.22
N SER A 177 17.56 -35.62 -11.87
CA SER A 177 18.95 -36.07 -12.07
C SER A 177 19.70 -36.26 -10.74
N CYS A 178 19.38 -35.44 -9.75
CA CYS A 178 19.93 -35.57 -8.39
C CYS A 178 19.21 -36.61 -7.52
N GLY A 179 18.22 -37.34 -8.04
CA GLY A 179 17.48 -38.35 -7.29
C GLY A 179 16.63 -37.79 -6.14
N LYS A 180 16.24 -36.52 -6.17
CA LYS A 180 15.43 -35.94 -5.10
C LYS A 180 14.04 -36.55 -5.08
N LEU A 181 13.59 -37.01 -3.91
CA LEU A 181 12.25 -37.58 -3.75
C LEU A 181 11.13 -36.57 -3.98
N THR A 182 11.37 -35.31 -3.64
CA THR A 182 10.40 -34.21 -3.80
C THR A 182 11.08 -32.94 -4.28
N TYR A 183 10.34 -32.10 -5.01
CA TYR A 183 10.77 -30.77 -5.42
C TYR A 183 9.68 -29.74 -5.07
N LEU A 184 10.07 -28.73 -4.28
CA LEU A 184 9.18 -27.65 -3.91
C LEU A 184 9.22 -26.55 -4.97
N ILE A 185 8.11 -26.39 -5.73
CA ILE A 185 7.97 -25.36 -6.77
C ILE A 185 7.86 -23.94 -6.15
N GLY A 186 7.28 -23.88 -4.97
CA GLY A 186 7.09 -22.62 -4.23
C GLY A 186 5.73 -22.56 -3.53
N THR A 187 5.37 -21.38 -3.06
CA THR A 187 4.10 -21.17 -2.36
C THR A 187 3.00 -20.71 -3.33
N ILE A 188 1.79 -21.19 -3.12
CA ILE A 188 0.57 -20.66 -3.75
C ILE A 188 -0.37 -20.17 -2.64
N ILE A 189 -1.04 -19.04 -2.90
CA ILE A 189 -2.05 -18.48 -1.99
C ILE A 189 -3.39 -18.50 -2.72
N LEU A 190 -4.35 -19.17 -2.11
CA LEU A 190 -5.70 -19.33 -2.62
C LEU A 190 -6.69 -18.65 -1.68
N HIS A 191 -7.63 -17.91 -2.24
CA HIS A 191 -8.77 -17.37 -1.53
C HIS A 191 -10.00 -18.20 -1.83
N GLU A 192 -10.60 -18.76 -0.80
CA GLU A 192 -11.83 -19.54 -0.90
C GLU A 192 -13.05 -18.61 -0.92
N ASP A 193 -13.80 -18.63 -2.02
CA ASP A 193 -15.07 -17.90 -2.17
C ASP A 193 -16.13 -18.83 -2.78
N LYS A 194 -17.18 -19.14 -2.01
CA LYS A 194 -18.34 -19.93 -2.47
C LYS A 194 -17.96 -21.20 -3.25
N ASN A 195 -17.13 -22.05 -2.67
CA ASN A 195 -16.62 -23.30 -3.27
C ASN A 195 -15.72 -23.12 -4.50
N ARG A 196 -15.15 -21.94 -4.72
CA ARG A 196 -14.13 -21.64 -5.72
C ARG A 196 -12.85 -21.22 -5.02
N LEU A 197 -11.73 -21.57 -5.64
CA LEU A 197 -10.40 -21.21 -5.15
C LEU A 197 -9.79 -20.18 -6.11
N ASN A 198 -9.85 -18.92 -5.71
CA ASN A 198 -9.27 -17.81 -6.47
C ASN A 198 -7.76 -17.72 -6.20
N ILE A 199 -6.95 -17.75 -7.25
CA ILE A 199 -5.50 -17.61 -7.12
C ILE A 199 -5.17 -16.16 -6.70
N VAL A 200 -4.53 -15.99 -5.54
CA VAL A 200 -3.98 -14.70 -5.09
C VAL A 200 -2.49 -14.62 -5.38
N ASP A 201 -1.74 -15.71 -5.20
CA ASP A 201 -0.36 -15.85 -5.67
C ASP A 201 -0.14 -17.23 -6.29
N GLY A 202 0.85 -17.32 -7.18
CA GLY A 202 1.24 -18.55 -7.87
C GLY A 202 0.66 -18.71 -9.27
N GLN A 203 -0.13 -17.77 -9.79
CA GLN A 203 -0.74 -17.82 -11.12
C GLN A 203 0.27 -18.17 -12.22
N GLN A 204 1.44 -17.51 -12.25
CA GLN A 204 2.44 -17.74 -13.29
C GLN A 204 2.94 -19.18 -13.29
N ARG A 205 3.19 -19.74 -12.11
CA ARG A 205 3.66 -21.13 -11.91
C ARG A 205 2.60 -22.14 -12.31
N ILE A 206 1.37 -21.96 -11.83
CA ILE A 206 0.24 -22.85 -12.15
C ILE A 206 -0.04 -22.84 -13.65
N THR A 207 -0.09 -21.66 -14.28
CA THR A 207 -0.29 -21.55 -15.72
C THR A 207 0.80 -22.30 -16.50
N THR A 208 2.07 -22.08 -16.15
CA THR A 208 3.20 -22.75 -16.82
C THR A 208 3.14 -24.26 -16.64
N LEU A 209 2.78 -24.77 -15.46
CA LEU A 209 2.61 -26.21 -15.23
C LEU A 209 1.48 -26.80 -16.05
N ILE A 210 0.36 -26.10 -16.20
CA ILE A 210 -0.75 -26.54 -17.06
C ILE A 210 -0.28 -26.64 -18.52
N LEU A 211 0.51 -25.68 -19.02
CA LEU A 211 1.08 -25.73 -20.36
C LEU A 211 2.03 -26.92 -20.51
N LEU A 212 2.86 -27.16 -19.52
CA LEU A 212 3.82 -28.26 -19.48
C LEU A 212 3.11 -29.63 -19.47
N LEU A 213 2.10 -29.80 -18.62
CA LEU A 213 1.31 -31.02 -18.54
C LEU A 213 0.59 -31.34 -19.84
N LYS A 214 0.06 -30.32 -20.54
CA LYS A 214 -0.52 -30.48 -21.86
C LYS A 214 0.51 -30.96 -22.88
N GLN A 215 1.72 -30.45 -22.89
CA GLN A 215 2.80 -30.86 -23.78
C GLN A 215 3.32 -32.27 -23.48
N LEU A 216 3.22 -32.71 -22.23
CA LEU A 216 3.61 -34.05 -21.79
C LEU A 216 2.52 -35.10 -22.03
N GLY A 217 1.33 -34.70 -22.50
CA GLY A 217 0.22 -35.61 -22.76
C GLY A 217 -0.50 -36.11 -21.50
N TYR A 218 -0.60 -35.23 -20.46
CA TYR A 218 -1.36 -35.57 -19.26
C TYR A 218 -2.84 -35.80 -19.57
N GLU A 219 -3.36 -36.99 -19.27
CA GLU A 219 -4.73 -37.41 -19.59
C GLU A 219 -5.78 -37.00 -18.55
N GLY A 220 -5.34 -36.48 -17.39
CA GLY A 220 -6.25 -36.01 -16.33
C GLY A 220 -6.92 -34.68 -16.67
N VAL A 221 -7.94 -34.33 -15.88
CA VAL A 221 -8.65 -33.03 -16.00
C VAL A 221 -7.73 -31.90 -15.58
N LEU A 222 -7.54 -30.93 -16.45
CA LEU A 222 -6.79 -29.71 -16.16
C LEU A 222 -7.74 -28.51 -15.89
N PRO A 223 -7.41 -27.59 -14.97
CA PRO A 223 -8.21 -26.41 -14.74
C PRO A 223 -8.35 -25.56 -16.01
N SER A 224 -9.55 -25.09 -16.28
CA SER A 224 -9.82 -24.17 -17.39
C SER A 224 -9.59 -22.73 -16.92
N LEU A 225 -8.34 -22.27 -16.96
CA LEU A 225 -8.00 -20.91 -16.58
C LEU A 225 -8.44 -19.92 -17.66
N LYS A 226 -9.18 -18.89 -17.27
CA LYS A 226 -9.63 -17.82 -18.16
C LYS A 226 -8.71 -16.62 -18.05
N PHE A 227 -8.27 -16.11 -19.20
CA PHE A 227 -7.42 -14.92 -19.31
C PHE A 227 -8.17 -13.84 -20.07
N ASN A 228 -8.12 -12.61 -19.60
CA ASN A 228 -8.86 -11.49 -20.20
C ASN A 228 -7.93 -10.53 -20.99
N HIS A 229 -6.61 -10.72 -20.93
CA HIS A 229 -5.63 -9.81 -21.51
C HIS A 229 -4.89 -10.43 -22.70
N SER A 230 -4.71 -9.65 -23.79
CA SER A 230 -4.03 -10.09 -25.01
C SER A 230 -2.60 -10.60 -24.77
N ASP A 231 -1.87 -9.99 -23.84
CA ASP A 231 -0.50 -10.38 -23.48
C ASP A 231 -0.46 -11.79 -22.88
N SER A 232 -1.48 -12.17 -22.12
CA SER A 232 -1.56 -13.53 -21.60
C SER A 232 -1.60 -14.55 -22.72
N PHE A 233 -2.43 -14.31 -23.75
CA PHE A 233 -2.54 -15.20 -24.89
C PHE A 233 -1.24 -15.28 -25.70
N LEU A 234 -0.56 -14.15 -25.90
CA LEU A 234 0.71 -14.10 -26.60
C LEU A 234 1.79 -14.89 -25.84
N ASN A 235 1.96 -14.62 -24.55
CA ASN A 235 2.95 -15.30 -23.72
C ASN A 235 2.64 -16.79 -23.55
N ILE A 236 1.37 -17.18 -23.43
CA ILE A 236 0.94 -18.58 -23.40
C ILE A 236 1.35 -19.27 -24.69
N LYS A 237 1.08 -18.68 -25.86
CA LYS A 237 1.45 -19.24 -27.15
C LYS A 237 2.96 -19.41 -27.29
N ILE A 238 3.73 -18.39 -26.97
CA ILE A 238 5.21 -18.42 -27.04
C ILE A 238 5.75 -19.50 -26.10
N ASN A 239 5.30 -19.51 -24.84
CA ASN A 239 5.81 -20.45 -23.85
C ASN A 239 5.36 -21.89 -24.13
N TYR A 240 4.17 -22.10 -24.70
CA TYR A 240 3.70 -23.43 -25.12
C TYR A 240 4.60 -24.01 -26.21
N GLN A 241 4.98 -23.21 -27.20
CA GLN A 241 5.93 -23.63 -28.24
C GLN A 241 7.32 -23.90 -27.67
N PHE A 242 7.81 -22.99 -26.86
CA PHE A 242 9.11 -23.12 -26.19
C PHE A 242 9.19 -24.40 -25.33
N ILE A 243 8.17 -24.70 -24.55
CA ILE A 243 8.12 -25.94 -23.73
C ILE A 243 8.24 -27.17 -24.60
N ASN A 244 7.54 -27.22 -25.74
CA ASN A 244 7.62 -28.36 -26.66
C ASN A 244 9.04 -28.54 -27.21
N GLU A 245 9.66 -27.49 -27.68
CA GLU A 245 11.03 -27.50 -28.18
C GLU A 245 12.01 -27.94 -27.09
N TRP A 246 11.91 -27.33 -25.90
CA TRP A 246 12.77 -27.65 -24.77
C TRP A 246 12.67 -29.12 -24.34
N LEU A 247 11.45 -29.68 -24.30
CA LEU A 247 11.20 -31.10 -23.98
C LEU A 247 11.85 -32.02 -25.00
N ASN A 248 11.76 -31.68 -26.29
CA ASN A 248 12.37 -32.48 -27.37
C ASN A 248 13.89 -32.56 -27.25
N PHE A 249 14.56 -31.49 -26.79
CA PHE A 249 16.01 -31.45 -26.71
C PHE A 249 16.57 -31.94 -25.38
N ASN A 250 15.82 -31.81 -24.29
CA ASN A 250 16.37 -32.01 -22.95
C ASN A 250 15.77 -33.20 -22.19
N VAL A 251 14.67 -33.78 -22.61
CA VAL A 251 13.97 -34.85 -21.88
C VAL A 251 13.94 -36.14 -22.69
N SER A 252 14.77 -37.10 -22.32
CA SER A 252 14.83 -38.41 -23.00
C SER A 252 13.62 -39.29 -22.71
N ASN A 253 13.04 -39.19 -21.51
CA ASN A 253 11.88 -39.98 -21.10
C ASN A 253 10.77 -39.08 -20.55
N ARG A 254 9.81 -38.71 -21.41
CA ARG A 254 8.70 -37.84 -21.04
C ARG A 254 7.79 -38.42 -19.96
N LYS A 255 7.66 -39.77 -19.90
CA LYS A 255 6.81 -40.42 -18.92
C LYS A 255 7.38 -40.31 -17.51
N ILE A 256 8.69 -40.49 -17.33
CA ILE A 256 9.37 -40.30 -16.05
C ILE A 256 9.29 -38.83 -15.63
N PHE A 257 9.48 -37.89 -16.57
CA PHE A 257 9.40 -36.46 -16.30
C PHE A 257 7.99 -36.06 -15.87
N LEU A 258 6.96 -36.55 -16.54
CA LEU A 258 5.55 -36.35 -16.20
C LEU A 258 5.25 -36.91 -14.80
N ASP A 259 5.63 -38.18 -14.55
CA ASP A 259 5.38 -38.84 -13.27
C ASP A 259 6.00 -38.08 -12.11
N TYR A 260 7.24 -37.58 -12.27
CA TYR A 260 7.89 -36.77 -11.26
C TYR A 260 7.16 -35.43 -11.01
N ILE A 261 6.68 -34.76 -12.05
CA ILE A 261 5.90 -33.51 -11.90
C ILE A 261 4.63 -33.74 -11.09
N ILE A 262 3.91 -34.80 -11.40
CA ILE A 262 2.60 -35.07 -10.79
C ILE A 262 2.76 -35.54 -9.34
N ASN A 263 3.71 -36.46 -9.07
CA ASN A 263 3.78 -37.19 -7.81
C ASN A 263 4.84 -36.64 -6.84
N SER A 264 5.90 -35.97 -7.36
CA SER A 264 7.04 -35.52 -6.56
C SER A 264 7.16 -34.01 -6.46
N CYS A 265 6.64 -33.27 -7.44
CA CYS A 265 6.60 -31.81 -7.32
C CYS A 265 5.45 -31.34 -6.41
N GLN A 266 5.75 -30.37 -5.55
CA GLN A 266 4.81 -29.91 -4.52
C GLN A 266 4.76 -28.38 -4.45
N PHE A 267 3.65 -27.86 -3.95
CA PHE A 267 3.49 -26.49 -3.51
C PHE A 267 3.32 -26.43 -1.99
N VAL A 268 3.70 -25.32 -1.39
CA VAL A 268 3.09 -24.90 -0.13
C VAL A 268 1.80 -24.17 -0.47
N GLN A 269 0.66 -24.79 -0.25
CA GLN A 269 -0.64 -24.18 -0.45
C GLN A 269 -1.08 -23.48 0.82
N ILE A 270 -1.43 -22.21 0.72
CA ILE A 270 -2.06 -21.44 1.78
C ILE A 270 -3.48 -21.11 1.32
N THR A 271 -4.47 -21.52 2.10
CA THR A 271 -5.87 -21.24 1.80
C THR A 271 -6.43 -20.31 2.87
N VAL A 272 -7.03 -19.21 2.45
CA VAL A 272 -7.64 -18.22 3.33
C VAL A 272 -9.08 -17.91 2.90
N LYS A 273 -9.93 -17.63 3.86
CA LYS A 273 -11.34 -17.25 3.63
C LYS A 273 -11.54 -15.75 3.45
N LYS A 274 -10.63 -14.93 4.01
CA LYS A 274 -10.69 -13.47 3.85
C LYS A 274 -9.65 -13.00 2.83
N LEU A 275 -10.11 -12.32 1.81
CA LEU A 275 -9.25 -11.82 0.73
C LEU A 275 -8.18 -10.83 1.26
N ASN A 276 -8.48 -10.05 2.29
CA ASN A 276 -7.50 -9.15 2.90
C ASN A 276 -6.32 -9.90 3.52
N GLU A 277 -6.58 -11.03 4.18
CA GLU A 277 -5.55 -11.90 4.75
C GLU A 277 -4.69 -12.51 3.65
N ALA A 278 -5.32 -12.93 2.52
CA ALA A 278 -4.59 -13.41 1.35
C ALA A 278 -3.60 -12.37 0.82
N PHE A 279 -4.01 -11.11 0.73
CA PHE A 279 -3.14 -10.02 0.28
C PHE A 279 -2.04 -9.70 1.29
N GLN A 280 -2.31 -9.69 2.59
CA GLN A 280 -1.29 -9.49 3.62
C GLN A 280 -0.22 -10.59 3.56
N MET A 281 -0.63 -11.84 3.35
CA MET A 281 0.32 -12.95 3.19
C MET A 281 1.12 -12.84 1.90
N PHE A 282 0.47 -12.51 0.80
CA PHE A 282 1.12 -12.25 -0.48
C PHE A 282 2.18 -11.15 -0.37
N GLU A 283 1.85 -10.05 0.34
CA GLU A 283 2.79 -8.97 0.62
C GLU A 283 4.00 -9.44 1.45
N SER A 284 3.76 -10.21 2.50
CA SER A 284 4.81 -10.70 3.39
C SER A 284 5.78 -11.66 2.69
N GLN A 285 5.28 -12.48 1.77
CA GLN A 285 6.10 -13.43 1.00
C GLN A 285 6.87 -12.78 -0.15
N ASN A 286 6.33 -11.72 -0.77
CA ASN A 286 7.00 -11.01 -1.86
C ASN A 286 8.20 -10.15 -1.41
N GLY A 287 8.47 -10.04 -0.12
CA GLY A 287 9.69 -9.41 0.41
C GLY A 287 11.00 -10.08 -0.03
N ARG A 288 10.94 -11.26 -0.66
CA ARG A 288 12.10 -12.02 -1.17
C ARG A 288 12.23 -12.04 -2.70
N GLY A 289 11.27 -11.45 -3.46
CA GLY A 289 11.25 -11.38 -4.92
C GLY A 289 11.13 -9.95 -5.45
N LYS A 290 10.68 -9.77 -6.70
CA LYS A 290 10.34 -8.44 -7.23
C LYS A 290 9.11 -7.92 -6.49
N GLU A 291 9.33 -6.92 -5.66
CA GLU A 291 8.30 -6.34 -4.78
C GLU A 291 7.10 -5.83 -5.60
N LEU A 292 5.89 -6.15 -5.13
CA LEU A 292 4.66 -5.61 -5.74
C LEU A 292 4.57 -4.13 -5.45
N GLU A 293 4.37 -3.34 -6.48
CA GLU A 293 4.17 -1.91 -6.34
C GLU A 293 2.88 -1.60 -5.58
N ALA A 294 2.91 -0.61 -4.70
CA ALA A 294 1.79 -0.28 -3.81
C ALA A 294 0.48 0.04 -4.57
N TYR A 295 0.56 0.60 -5.78
CA TYR A 295 -0.62 0.88 -6.59
C TYR A 295 -1.34 -0.40 -7.09
N ASN A 296 -0.65 -1.54 -7.20
CA ASN A 296 -1.31 -2.80 -7.54
C ASN A 296 -2.20 -3.34 -6.41
N LEU A 297 -1.89 -2.99 -5.16
CA LEU A 297 -2.79 -3.27 -4.03
C LEU A 297 -4.09 -2.47 -4.12
N LEU A 298 -4.00 -1.22 -4.56
CA LEU A 298 -5.16 -0.37 -4.79
C LEU A 298 -6.06 -0.93 -5.90
N LYS A 299 -5.47 -1.46 -7.00
CA LYS A 299 -6.23 -2.15 -8.04
C LYS A 299 -7.12 -3.24 -7.45
N ALA A 300 -6.52 -4.16 -6.71
CA ALA A 300 -7.24 -5.27 -6.11
C ALA A 300 -8.32 -4.81 -5.12
N TYR A 301 -8.01 -3.82 -4.30
CA TYR A 301 -8.96 -3.24 -3.34
C TYR A 301 -10.20 -2.65 -4.04
N HIS A 302 -10.00 -1.85 -5.10
CA HIS A 302 -11.10 -1.18 -5.78
C HIS A 302 -11.90 -2.11 -6.71
N ILE A 303 -11.27 -3.11 -7.36
CA ILE A 303 -12.01 -4.16 -8.10
C ILE A 303 -12.97 -4.91 -7.16
N ARG A 304 -12.51 -5.22 -5.93
CA ARG A 304 -13.36 -5.84 -4.92
C ARG A 304 -14.54 -4.95 -4.53
N ALA A 305 -14.32 -3.64 -4.37
CA ALA A 305 -15.39 -2.69 -4.04
C ALA A 305 -16.46 -2.55 -5.14
N MET A 306 -16.21 -3.07 -6.34
CA MET A 306 -17.17 -3.14 -7.45
C MET A 306 -18.11 -4.37 -7.34
N SER A 307 -18.56 -4.72 -6.14
CA SER A 307 -19.40 -5.92 -5.90
C SER A 307 -20.70 -5.91 -6.69
N SER A 308 -21.32 -4.74 -6.86
CA SER A 308 -22.56 -4.53 -7.61
C SER A 308 -22.36 -4.23 -9.11
N SER A 309 -21.11 -4.04 -9.58
CA SER A 309 -20.81 -3.72 -10.97
C SER A 309 -20.85 -4.96 -11.84
N SER A 310 -21.13 -4.75 -13.14
CA SER A 310 -21.11 -5.83 -14.11
C SER A 310 -19.70 -6.45 -14.24
N LYS A 311 -19.65 -7.68 -14.75
CA LYS A 311 -18.36 -8.32 -15.04
C LYS A 311 -17.58 -7.55 -16.10
N ASP A 312 -18.27 -6.96 -17.07
CA ASP A 312 -17.66 -6.19 -18.16
C ASP A 312 -17.01 -4.91 -17.63
N ASP A 313 -17.63 -4.21 -16.67
CA ASP A 313 -17.03 -3.05 -16.01
C ASP A 313 -15.70 -3.38 -15.32
N LYS A 314 -15.65 -4.52 -14.62
CA LYS A 314 -14.42 -4.97 -13.93
C LYS A 314 -13.32 -5.29 -14.94
N VAL A 315 -13.66 -5.98 -16.02
CA VAL A 315 -12.71 -6.31 -17.09
C VAL A 315 -12.20 -5.05 -17.78
N GLN A 316 -13.07 -4.06 -18.01
CA GLN A 316 -12.68 -2.78 -18.59
C GLN A 316 -11.71 -2.02 -17.68
N CYS A 317 -12.02 -1.90 -16.38
CA CYS A 317 -11.13 -1.24 -15.40
C CYS A 317 -9.79 -1.96 -15.31
N ASP A 318 -9.78 -3.28 -15.29
CA ASP A 318 -8.56 -4.09 -15.29
C ASP A 318 -7.70 -3.81 -16.52
N LYS A 319 -8.31 -3.82 -17.72
CA LYS A 319 -7.62 -3.56 -18.98
C LYS A 319 -7.01 -2.16 -19.03
N GLN A 320 -7.77 -1.14 -18.68
CA GLN A 320 -7.29 0.26 -18.65
C GLN A 320 -6.09 0.41 -17.72
N TRP A 321 -6.15 -0.23 -16.53
CA TRP A 321 -5.04 -0.24 -15.58
C TRP A 321 -3.79 -0.90 -16.15
N GLU A 322 -3.93 -2.07 -16.76
CA GLU A 322 -2.80 -2.78 -17.36
C GLU A 322 -2.22 -2.02 -18.56
N ASP A 323 -3.06 -1.42 -19.41
CA ASP A 323 -2.61 -0.58 -20.52
C ASP A 323 -1.77 0.60 -20.01
N ALA A 324 -2.15 1.22 -18.90
CA ALA A 324 -1.37 2.28 -18.27
C ALA A 324 -0.03 1.78 -17.70
N THR A 325 0.05 0.55 -17.18
CA THR A 325 1.32 -0.03 -16.73
C THR A 325 2.24 -0.38 -17.89
N MET A 326 1.69 -0.70 -19.07
CA MET A 326 2.46 -1.17 -20.21
C MET A 326 2.99 -0.05 -21.10
N TYR A 327 2.39 1.12 -21.05
CA TYR A 327 2.66 2.20 -22.00
C TYR A 327 4.16 2.59 -22.08
N LEU A 328 4.89 2.52 -20.96
CA LEU A 328 6.33 2.84 -20.91
C LEU A 328 7.26 1.62 -20.89
N HIS A 329 6.73 0.41 -20.78
CA HIS A 329 7.54 -0.82 -20.79
C HIS A 329 8.30 -1.01 -22.12
N LYS A 330 7.72 -0.55 -23.22
CA LYS A 330 8.35 -0.60 -24.56
C LYS A 330 9.62 0.25 -24.66
N ASN A 331 9.82 1.23 -23.77
CA ASN A 331 10.93 2.18 -23.82
C ASN A 331 11.90 2.07 -22.64
N ASN A 332 11.90 0.97 -21.87
CA ASN A 332 12.73 0.77 -20.66
C ASN A 332 12.54 1.85 -19.59
N ARG A 333 11.43 2.57 -19.59
CA ARG A 333 11.09 3.61 -18.60
C ARG A 333 10.10 3.06 -17.58
N LYS A 334 9.98 3.75 -16.45
CA LYS A 334 8.97 3.46 -15.43
C LYS A 334 7.57 3.67 -16.02
N ASP A 335 6.63 2.76 -15.71
CA ASP A 335 5.26 2.88 -16.18
C ASP A 335 4.57 4.15 -15.66
N ILE A 336 3.47 4.56 -16.31
CA ILE A 336 2.75 5.78 -15.95
C ILE A 336 2.18 5.69 -14.54
N LEU A 337 1.62 4.56 -14.12
CA LEU A 337 1.05 4.40 -12.78
C LEU A 337 2.12 4.54 -11.70
N PHE A 338 3.33 4.01 -11.95
CA PHE A 338 4.46 4.23 -11.07
C PHE A 338 4.74 5.74 -10.87
N GLN A 339 4.79 6.50 -11.97
CA GLN A 339 5.05 7.94 -11.91
C GLN A 339 3.92 8.67 -11.18
N LEU A 340 2.68 8.37 -11.54
CA LEU A 340 1.51 9.03 -10.95
C LEU A 340 1.41 8.80 -9.45
N PHE A 341 1.45 7.55 -9.00
CA PHE A 341 1.26 7.26 -7.58
C PHE A 341 2.47 7.66 -6.76
N LYS A 342 3.69 7.28 -7.19
CA LYS A 342 4.90 7.54 -6.39
C LYS A 342 5.30 9.01 -6.33
N GLU A 343 5.16 9.74 -7.43
CA GLU A 343 5.74 11.07 -7.53
C GLU A 343 4.70 12.18 -7.65
N GLN A 344 3.51 11.91 -8.20
CA GLN A 344 2.58 12.97 -8.54
C GLN A 344 1.37 13.02 -7.58
N LEU A 345 0.44 12.09 -7.70
CA LEU A 345 -0.86 12.18 -7.00
C LEU A 345 -0.69 12.22 -5.48
N TYR A 346 0.03 11.25 -4.92
CA TYR A 346 0.21 11.15 -3.47
C TYR A 346 0.87 12.41 -2.89
N ARG A 347 1.98 12.82 -3.49
CA ARG A 347 2.75 13.97 -3.00
C ARG A 347 1.96 15.27 -3.14
N THR A 348 1.28 15.48 -4.28
CA THR A 348 0.44 16.67 -4.49
C THR A 348 -0.69 16.76 -3.47
N ARG A 349 -1.31 15.63 -3.13
CA ARG A 349 -2.38 15.58 -2.09
C ARG A 349 -1.85 15.99 -0.71
N LEU A 350 -0.66 15.54 -0.33
CA LEU A 350 -0.04 15.94 0.95
C LEU A 350 0.40 17.40 0.94
N TRP A 351 1.11 17.85 -0.09
CA TRP A 351 1.57 19.24 -0.20
C TRP A 351 0.42 20.24 -0.25
N SER A 352 -0.70 19.90 -0.89
CA SER A 352 -1.89 20.76 -0.90
C SER A 352 -2.47 20.99 0.50
N ARG A 353 -2.25 20.05 1.42
CA ARG A 353 -2.62 20.15 2.85
C ARG A 353 -1.53 20.76 3.73
N GLY A 354 -0.39 21.15 3.17
CA GLY A 354 0.76 21.69 3.89
C GLY A 354 1.56 20.64 4.66
N GLN A 355 1.58 19.41 4.17
CA GLN A 355 2.32 18.30 4.76
C GLN A 355 3.55 17.97 3.92
N ASP A 356 4.63 17.51 4.57
CA ASP A 356 5.79 16.94 3.88
C ASP A 356 5.37 15.68 3.13
N ALA A 357 5.86 15.53 1.89
CA ALA A 357 5.43 14.46 1.00
C ALA A 357 6.60 13.64 0.50
N TYR A 358 6.83 12.51 1.14
CA TYR A 358 7.80 11.51 0.71
C TYR A 358 7.21 10.59 -0.36
N ILE A 359 8.00 9.59 -0.80
CA ILE A 359 7.60 8.67 -1.85
C ILE A 359 6.40 7.80 -1.40
N PHE A 360 5.43 7.60 -2.29
CA PHE A 360 4.33 6.68 -2.06
C PHE A 360 4.83 5.24 -1.94
N GLY A 361 4.33 4.52 -0.97
CA GLY A 361 4.65 3.12 -0.72
C GLY A 361 3.52 2.40 0.00
N LYS A 362 3.71 1.13 0.32
CA LYS A 362 2.68 0.27 0.94
C LYS A 362 2.03 0.84 2.20
N LYS A 363 2.79 1.57 3.01
CA LYS A 363 2.29 2.24 4.22
C LYS A 363 1.33 3.41 3.94
N HIS A 364 1.24 3.85 2.70
CA HIS A 364 0.50 5.04 2.29
C HIS A 364 -0.74 4.72 1.43
N VAL A 365 -1.04 3.44 1.22
CA VAL A 365 -2.17 3.01 0.38
C VAL A 365 -3.52 3.53 0.88
N ASP A 366 -3.63 3.78 2.19
CA ASP A 366 -4.87 4.28 2.80
C ASP A 366 -5.25 5.69 2.30
N GLU A 367 -4.30 6.49 1.80
CA GLU A 367 -4.61 7.77 1.15
C GLU A 367 -5.53 7.61 -0.08
N PHE A 368 -5.51 6.45 -0.71
CA PHE A 368 -6.31 6.13 -1.90
C PHE A 368 -7.34 5.02 -1.66
N LYS A 369 -7.38 4.41 -0.48
CA LYS A 369 -8.52 3.60 -0.07
C LYS A 369 -9.66 4.54 0.26
N GLY A 370 -10.64 4.51 -0.59
CA GLY A 370 -11.75 5.45 -0.53
C GLY A 370 -12.89 4.94 0.34
N ILE A 371 -14.04 5.59 0.15
CA ILE A 371 -15.28 5.34 0.87
C ILE A 371 -16.29 4.70 -0.07
N THR A 372 -17.08 3.76 0.44
CA THR A 372 -18.21 3.17 -0.28
C THR A 372 -19.48 3.87 0.19
N LEU A 373 -20.30 4.30 -0.76
CA LEU A 373 -21.62 4.85 -0.46
C LEU A 373 -22.60 3.70 -0.20
N ASP A 374 -22.64 3.22 1.02
CA ASP A 374 -23.59 2.23 1.49
C ASP A 374 -24.47 2.81 2.61
N LYS A 375 -25.49 2.04 3.00
CA LYS A 375 -26.46 2.45 4.03
C LYS A 375 -25.85 2.51 5.44
N GLU A 376 -24.67 1.94 5.62
CA GLU A 376 -23.98 1.81 6.93
C GLU A 376 -22.77 2.75 7.04
N SER A 377 -22.68 3.76 6.18
CA SER A 377 -21.58 4.71 6.23
C SER A 377 -21.53 5.46 7.57
N SER A 378 -20.41 5.34 8.27
CA SER A 378 -20.13 6.07 9.52
C SER A 378 -19.71 7.52 9.32
N LEU A 379 -19.74 8.02 8.09
CA LEU A 379 -19.41 9.40 7.77
C LEU A 379 -20.48 10.36 8.24
N ASP A 380 -20.07 11.54 8.67
CA ASP A 380 -21.01 12.60 8.94
C ASP A 380 -21.68 13.12 7.65
N PHE A 381 -22.84 13.74 7.83
CA PHE A 381 -23.73 14.15 6.74
C PHE A 381 -23.06 14.99 5.68
N THR A 382 -22.17 15.89 6.06
CA THR A 382 -21.48 16.79 5.12
C THR A 382 -20.62 16.01 4.13
N PHE A 383 -19.84 15.05 4.61
CA PHE A 383 -19.00 14.23 3.74
C PHE A 383 -19.80 13.27 2.89
N GLN A 384 -20.86 12.68 3.42
CA GLN A 384 -21.79 11.85 2.65
C GLN A 384 -22.40 12.65 1.48
N ASN A 385 -22.82 13.88 1.73
CA ASN A 385 -23.42 14.74 0.71
C ASN A 385 -22.41 15.08 -0.41
N ILE A 386 -21.18 15.43 -0.07
CA ILE A 386 -20.11 15.68 -1.06
C ILE A 386 -19.86 14.43 -1.94
N LEU A 387 -19.82 13.25 -1.33
CA LEU A 387 -19.58 12.00 -2.05
C LEU A 387 -20.75 11.62 -2.95
N VAL A 388 -21.99 11.84 -2.50
CA VAL A 388 -23.19 11.63 -3.33
C VAL A 388 -23.19 12.58 -4.53
N GLN A 389 -22.87 13.87 -4.34
CA GLN A 389 -22.74 14.82 -5.44
C GLN A 389 -21.68 14.38 -6.46
N GLN A 390 -20.53 13.90 -5.98
CA GLN A 390 -19.46 13.38 -6.82
C GLN A 390 -19.89 12.12 -7.58
N ASP A 391 -20.59 11.20 -6.94
CA ASP A 391 -21.09 9.99 -7.60
C ASP A 391 -22.14 10.33 -8.68
N ILE A 392 -23.06 11.24 -8.40
CA ILE A 392 -24.03 11.74 -9.39
C ILE A 392 -23.30 12.37 -10.59
N ALA A 393 -22.28 13.20 -10.36
CA ALA A 393 -21.49 13.79 -11.44
C ALA A 393 -20.77 12.72 -12.28
N ASN A 394 -20.21 11.70 -11.66
CA ASN A 394 -19.59 10.58 -12.37
C ASN A 394 -20.62 9.77 -13.16
N GLN A 395 -21.81 9.52 -12.63
CA GLN A 395 -22.90 8.84 -13.34
C GLN A 395 -23.38 9.64 -14.55
N LEU A 396 -23.50 10.96 -14.42
CA LEU A 396 -23.82 11.83 -15.55
C LEU A 396 -22.79 11.70 -16.66
N MET A 397 -21.49 11.71 -16.33
CA MET A 397 -20.42 11.56 -17.32
C MET A 397 -20.44 10.20 -18.01
N ARG A 398 -20.78 9.13 -17.32
CA ARG A 398 -20.92 7.79 -17.93
C ARG A 398 -22.07 7.70 -18.93
N ASN A 399 -23.15 8.45 -18.67
CA ASN A 399 -24.40 8.33 -19.41
C ASN A 399 -24.60 9.43 -20.48
N MET A 400 -23.76 10.45 -20.49
CA MET A 400 -23.88 11.59 -21.41
C MET A 400 -22.70 11.66 -22.36
N ASN A 401 -22.97 12.17 -23.58
CA ASN A 401 -21.89 12.45 -24.52
C ASN A 401 -21.02 13.62 -23.96
N PRO A 402 -19.71 13.39 -23.69
CA PRO A 402 -18.82 14.41 -23.12
C PRO A 402 -18.75 15.71 -23.93
N SER A 403 -18.99 15.64 -25.25
CA SER A 403 -18.99 16.80 -26.16
C SER A 403 -20.06 17.83 -25.83
N LEU A 404 -21.08 17.49 -25.04
CA LEU A 404 -22.15 18.39 -24.63
C LEU A 404 -21.78 19.26 -23.43
N PHE A 405 -20.74 18.93 -22.68
CA PHE A 405 -20.30 19.72 -21.53
C PHE A 405 -19.11 20.59 -21.87
N LYS A 406 -19.37 21.80 -22.30
CA LYS A 406 -18.38 22.88 -22.47
C LYS A 406 -18.21 23.64 -21.16
N ILE A 407 -17.48 23.10 -20.18
CA ILE A 407 -17.04 23.87 -19.03
C ILE A 407 -15.78 24.64 -19.45
N LYS A 408 -15.92 25.96 -19.53
CA LYS A 408 -14.88 26.89 -19.98
C LYS A 408 -13.59 26.71 -19.15
N GLY A 409 -12.48 26.35 -19.78
CA GLY A 409 -11.13 26.31 -19.21
C GLY A 409 -10.56 24.95 -18.82
N ARG A 410 -11.38 23.94 -18.56
CA ARG A 410 -10.89 22.58 -18.22
C ARG A 410 -11.11 21.57 -19.33
N PHE A 411 -12.08 21.84 -20.18
CA PHE A 411 -12.37 21.05 -21.35
C PHE A 411 -11.68 21.56 -22.56
N ILE A 412 -11.14 20.72 -23.05
CA ILE A 412 -10.27 20.61 -24.14
C ILE A 412 -11.08 20.26 -25.35
N HIS A 413 -11.06 21.15 -26.32
CA HIS A 413 -11.47 20.86 -27.67
C HIS A 413 -10.50 19.84 -28.26
N GLY A 414 -10.94 18.64 -28.53
CA GLY A 414 -10.19 17.62 -29.23
C GLY A 414 -10.38 16.23 -28.64
N ASP A 415 -10.33 15.30 -29.46
CA ASP A 415 -10.56 13.88 -29.45
C ASP A 415 -10.09 13.00 -28.27
N SER A 416 -9.80 13.54 -27.08
CA SER A 416 -9.47 12.76 -25.90
C SER A 416 -10.64 12.71 -24.93
N ASP A 417 -11.51 11.78 -25.15
CA ASP A 417 -12.81 11.64 -24.48
C ASP A 417 -12.73 11.14 -23.03
N ASN A 418 -11.55 10.98 -22.43
CA ASN A 418 -11.37 10.28 -21.16
C ASN A 418 -11.04 11.19 -19.96
N ILE A 419 -11.03 12.52 -20.10
CA ILE A 419 -10.79 13.42 -18.97
C ILE A 419 -12.11 13.81 -18.31
N ASN A 420 -12.36 13.24 -17.12
CA ASN A 420 -13.55 13.58 -16.34
C ASN A 420 -13.38 14.96 -15.68
N PRO A 421 -14.25 15.93 -16.00
CA PRO A 421 -14.15 17.31 -15.50
C PRO A 421 -14.50 17.48 -14.03
N PHE A 422 -15.22 16.53 -13.47
CA PHE A 422 -15.69 16.57 -12.09
C PHE A 422 -14.69 15.95 -11.12
N VAL A 423 -13.58 15.43 -11.65
CA VAL A 423 -12.48 14.85 -10.86
C VAL A 423 -11.46 15.93 -10.52
N ASN A 424 -10.92 15.92 -9.31
CA ASN A 424 -9.78 16.77 -8.91
C ASN A 424 -8.80 16.00 -8.02
N ILE A 425 -7.51 16.39 -8.04
CA ILE A 425 -6.43 15.66 -7.34
C ILE A 425 -6.72 15.48 -5.85
N THR A 426 -7.30 16.49 -5.23
CA THR A 426 -7.48 16.54 -3.76
C THR A 426 -8.84 16.05 -3.30
N GLN A 427 -9.67 15.54 -4.20
CA GLN A 427 -10.98 15.01 -3.84
C GLN A 427 -10.94 13.83 -2.89
N LEU A 428 -12.03 13.58 -2.18
CA LEU A 428 -12.28 12.32 -1.51
C LEU A 428 -12.36 11.19 -2.54
N ILE A 429 -11.80 10.04 -2.20
CA ILE A 429 -11.80 8.90 -3.10
C ILE A 429 -13.08 8.08 -2.89
N LEU A 430 -13.81 7.83 -3.96
CA LEU A 430 -14.88 6.85 -4.00
C LEU A 430 -14.33 5.48 -4.41
N ASN A 431 -14.72 4.45 -3.69
CA ASN A 431 -14.30 3.09 -3.99
C ASN A 431 -14.91 2.56 -5.29
N GLY A 432 -14.25 1.57 -5.86
CA GLY A 432 -14.74 0.86 -7.04
C GLY A 432 -14.46 1.61 -8.34
N LYS A 433 -15.44 1.62 -9.26
CA LYS A 433 -15.29 2.16 -10.63
C LYS A 433 -14.84 3.62 -10.65
N SER A 434 -15.36 4.44 -9.75
CA SER A 434 -15.01 5.87 -9.66
C SER A 434 -13.53 6.12 -9.36
N PHE A 435 -12.87 5.21 -8.64
CA PHE A 435 -11.43 5.29 -8.45
C PHE A 435 -10.65 5.04 -9.75
N PHE A 436 -11.06 4.05 -10.55
CA PHE A 436 -10.42 3.79 -11.85
C PHE A 436 -10.59 4.98 -12.80
N GLU A 437 -11.77 5.58 -12.84
CA GLU A 437 -12.05 6.80 -13.63
C GLU A 437 -11.20 7.99 -13.16
N TYR A 438 -11.01 8.11 -11.82
CA TYR A 438 -10.09 9.10 -11.25
C TYR A 438 -8.65 8.87 -11.76
N VAL A 439 -8.15 7.66 -11.66
CA VAL A 439 -6.78 7.32 -12.08
C VAL A 439 -6.61 7.52 -13.58
N GLU A 440 -7.57 7.06 -14.40
CA GLU A 440 -7.53 7.20 -15.86
C GLU A 440 -7.48 8.66 -16.29
N THR A 441 -8.28 9.52 -15.64
CA THR A 441 -8.25 10.97 -15.87
C THR A 441 -6.81 11.51 -15.70
N TYR A 442 -6.10 11.12 -14.65
CA TYR A 442 -4.72 11.59 -14.43
C TYR A 442 -3.69 10.89 -15.30
N VAL A 443 -3.94 9.67 -15.75
CA VAL A 443 -3.14 9.01 -16.80
C VAL A 443 -3.18 9.86 -18.08
N GLU A 444 -4.36 10.26 -18.51
CA GLU A 444 -4.54 11.06 -19.73
C GLU A 444 -3.95 12.48 -19.58
N ILE A 445 -4.16 13.14 -18.44
CA ILE A 445 -3.53 14.44 -18.14
C ILE A 445 -2.00 14.32 -18.17
N TYR A 446 -1.45 13.27 -17.56
CA TYR A 446 0.00 13.03 -17.55
C TYR A 446 0.57 12.81 -18.96
N LYS A 447 -0.09 11.97 -19.76
CA LYS A 447 0.30 11.74 -21.17
C LYS A 447 0.30 13.04 -21.95
N ARG A 448 -0.77 13.82 -21.82
CA ARG A 448 -0.94 15.10 -22.53
C ARG A 448 0.11 16.12 -22.16
N LEU A 449 0.44 16.25 -20.87
CA LEU A 449 1.40 17.25 -20.41
C LEU A 449 2.87 16.85 -20.68
N PHE A 450 3.23 15.57 -20.52
CA PHE A 450 4.62 15.17 -20.40
C PHE A 450 5.08 14.10 -21.38
N ILE A 451 4.17 13.45 -22.11
CA ILE A 451 4.53 12.37 -23.05
C ILE A 451 4.25 12.78 -24.48
N GLN A 452 3.06 13.30 -24.77
CA GLN A 452 2.63 13.73 -26.10
C GLN A 452 3.16 15.16 -26.40
N LEU A 453 4.48 15.31 -26.42
CA LEU A 453 5.12 16.63 -26.51
C LEU A 453 5.01 17.28 -27.90
N ASP A 454 4.59 16.55 -28.92
CA ASP A 454 4.50 17.07 -30.31
C ASP A 454 3.07 17.51 -30.69
N SER A 455 2.10 17.39 -29.78
CA SER A 455 0.73 17.88 -30.03
C SER A 455 0.67 19.42 -30.03
N SER A 456 -0.21 20.01 -30.84
CA SER A 456 -0.38 21.46 -30.99
C SER A 456 -0.86 22.19 -29.74
N GLN A 457 -1.44 21.44 -28.80
CA GLN A 457 -1.96 22.00 -27.56
C GLN A 457 -0.81 22.21 -26.55
N LEU A 458 -0.83 23.32 -25.83
CA LEU A 458 0.23 23.72 -24.89
C LEU A 458 1.64 23.81 -25.55
N SER A 459 1.71 24.20 -26.81
CA SER A 459 2.96 24.18 -27.60
C SER A 459 4.12 24.94 -26.93
N GLU A 460 3.86 26.12 -26.36
CA GLU A 460 4.88 26.90 -25.66
C GLU A 460 5.39 26.21 -24.41
N PHE A 461 4.48 25.71 -23.56
CA PHE A 461 4.87 24.94 -22.37
C PHE A 461 5.65 23.67 -22.74
N LYS A 462 5.19 22.93 -23.75
CA LYS A 462 5.84 21.69 -24.17
C LYS A 462 7.24 21.92 -24.75
N GLN A 463 7.40 22.96 -25.55
CA GLN A 463 8.71 23.36 -26.04
C GLN A 463 9.63 23.79 -24.90
N PHE A 464 9.12 24.57 -23.96
CA PHE A 464 9.85 24.96 -22.76
C PHE A 464 10.26 23.73 -21.92
N TYR A 465 9.33 22.79 -21.72
CA TYR A 465 9.59 21.57 -20.96
C TYR A 465 10.68 20.70 -21.63
N LYS A 466 10.63 20.53 -22.96
CA LYS A 466 11.68 19.83 -23.71
C LYS A 466 13.05 20.47 -23.52
N THR A 467 13.13 21.78 -23.64
CA THR A 467 14.39 22.52 -23.60
C THR A 467 14.97 22.61 -22.20
N HIS A 468 14.18 22.92 -21.19
CA HIS A 468 14.66 23.30 -19.87
C HIS A 468 14.43 22.24 -18.77
N CYS A 469 13.62 21.22 -19.02
CA CYS A 469 13.38 20.13 -18.06
C CYS A 469 13.95 18.78 -18.52
N LEU A 470 14.12 18.59 -19.85
CA LEU A 470 14.68 17.37 -20.46
C LEU A 470 16.04 17.62 -21.11
N TYR A 471 16.83 18.54 -20.56
CA TYR A 471 18.15 18.87 -21.05
C TYR A 471 19.16 17.71 -20.92
N GLN A 472 20.22 17.73 -21.72
CA GLN A 472 21.23 16.70 -21.69
C GLN A 472 21.94 16.68 -20.32
N GLY A 473 22.09 15.52 -19.72
CA GLY A 473 22.73 15.36 -18.41
C GLY A 473 21.77 15.30 -17.20
N TYR A 474 20.47 15.56 -17.38
CA TYR A 474 19.50 15.45 -16.28
C TYR A 474 19.40 14.02 -15.72
N ASP A 475 19.62 13.00 -16.54
CA ASP A 475 19.56 11.58 -16.11
C ASP A 475 20.69 11.20 -15.14
N TRP A 476 21.81 11.91 -15.18
CA TRP A 476 22.98 11.62 -14.34
C TRP A 476 22.88 12.26 -12.96
N ARG A 477 22.12 13.35 -12.86
CA ARG A 477 21.95 14.10 -11.61
C ARG A 477 20.63 13.75 -10.97
N LYS A 478 20.63 12.78 -10.08
CA LYS A 478 19.41 12.35 -9.35
C LYS A 478 18.63 13.53 -8.74
N GLY A 479 19.35 14.55 -8.26
CA GLY A 479 18.73 15.76 -7.68
C GLY A 479 17.92 16.57 -8.69
N ASP A 480 18.32 16.60 -9.97
CA ASP A 480 17.57 17.27 -11.04
C ASP A 480 16.26 16.52 -11.35
N GLY A 481 16.32 15.19 -11.28
CA GLY A 481 15.13 14.37 -11.33
C GLY A 481 14.13 14.70 -10.23
N TYR A 482 14.59 14.88 -8.98
CA TYR A 482 13.71 15.24 -7.86
C TYR A 482 13.05 16.61 -8.04
N ILE A 483 13.79 17.60 -8.51
CA ILE A 483 13.27 18.94 -8.83
C ILE A 483 12.21 18.84 -9.93
N ARG A 484 12.50 18.09 -11.01
CA ARG A 484 11.57 17.91 -12.13
C ARG A 484 10.26 17.26 -11.70
N GLU A 485 10.30 16.25 -10.82
CA GLU A 485 9.08 15.60 -10.35
C GLU A 485 8.21 16.56 -9.50
N VAL A 486 8.80 17.46 -8.70
CA VAL A 486 8.06 18.52 -8.00
C VAL A 486 7.44 19.52 -9.00
N TYR A 487 8.20 19.90 -10.01
CA TYR A 487 7.71 20.79 -11.08
C TYR A 487 6.53 20.16 -11.83
N LYS A 488 6.63 18.90 -12.21
CA LYS A 488 5.52 18.14 -12.84
C LYS A 488 4.28 18.09 -11.96
N SER A 489 4.46 17.86 -10.66
CA SER A 489 3.34 17.87 -9.70
C SER A 489 2.64 19.22 -9.64
N ALA A 490 3.40 20.32 -9.62
CA ALA A 490 2.85 21.67 -9.62
C ALA A 490 2.09 21.99 -10.93
N ILE A 491 2.66 21.63 -12.08
CA ILE A 491 2.01 21.78 -13.39
C ILE A 491 0.72 20.97 -13.48
N MET A 492 0.74 19.70 -13.02
CA MET A 492 -0.46 18.86 -12.99
C MET A 492 -1.56 19.48 -12.12
N MET A 493 -1.19 20.00 -10.96
CA MET A 493 -2.16 20.64 -10.05
C MET A 493 -2.74 21.92 -10.64
N VAL A 494 -1.93 22.71 -11.35
CA VAL A 494 -2.44 23.91 -12.08
C VAL A 494 -3.36 23.48 -13.20
N PHE A 495 -2.99 22.46 -13.98
CA PHE A 495 -3.87 21.93 -15.03
C PHE A 495 -5.18 21.40 -14.46
N ASP A 496 -5.10 20.67 -13.34
CA ASP A 496 -6.27 20.15 -12.64
C ASP A 496 -7.30 21.23 -12.28
N ARG A 497 -6.83 22.41 -11.88
CA ARG A 497 -7.70 23.49 -11.41
C ARG A 497 -8.08 24.51 -12.49
N PHE A 498 -7.20 24.80 -13.42
CA PHE A 498 -7.32 25.91 -14.36
C PHE A 498 -7.13 25.51 -15.83
N GLY A 499 -6.92 24.20 -16.09
CA GLY A 499 -6.71 23.70 -17.44
C GLY A 499 -5.45 24.27 -18.12
N GLU A 500 -5.47 24.30 -19.43
CA GLU A 500 -4.36 24.79 -20.27
C GLU A 500 -4.04 26.25 -20.05
N VAL A 501 -5.07 27.07 -19.89
CA VAL A 501 -4.92 28.51 -19.66
C VAL A 501 -4.13 28.77 -18.38
N GLY A 502 -4.40 27.99 -17.33
CA GLY A 502 -3.64 28.05 -16.10
C GLY A 502 -2.16 27.72 -16.31
N VAL A 503 -1.89 26.60 -16.98
CA VAL A 503 -0.51 26.16 -17.26
C VAL A 503 0.23 27.23 -18.06
N ASN A 504 -0.34 27.71 -19.16
CA ASN A 504 0.28 28.72 -20.00
C ASN A 504 0.56 30.05 -19.27
N SER A 505 -0.25 30.38 -18.23
CA SER A 505 -0.09 31.62 -17.49
C SER A 505 1.01 31.60 -16.44
N ILE A 506 1.49 30.41 -15.97
CA ILE A 506 2.33 30.33 -14.75
C ILE A 506 3.53 29.34 -14.85
N TYR A 507 3.67 28.58 -15.94
CA TYR A 507 4.67 27.51 -16.01
C TYR A 507 6.11 28.00 -15.80
N ARG A 508 6.46 29.22 -16.29
CA ARG A 508 7.77 29.83 -16.11
C ARG A 508 8.02 30.25 -14.66
N ASP A 509 7.00 30.86 -14.02
CA ASP A 509 7.10 31.28 -12.63
C ASP A 509 7.29 30.09 -11.69
N LEU A 510 6.52 29.02 -11.93
CA LEU A 510 6.69 27.75 -11.19
C LEU A 510 8.08 27.15 -11.38
N TYR A 511 8.62 27.24 -12.60
CA TYR A 511 9.98 26.79 -12.88
C TYR A 511 11.01 27.55 -12.04
N LEU A 512 10.97 28.88 -12.03
CA LEU A 512 11.86 29.72 -11.24
C LEU A 512 11.78 29.37 -9.74
N CYS A 513 10.56 29.25 -9.21
CA CYS A 513 10.35 28.91 -7.80
C CYS A 513 10.97 27.56 -7.41
N ILE A 514 10.91 26.56 -8.31
CA ILE A 514 11.27 25.18 -7.98
C ILE A 514 12.74 24.89 -8.38
N TYR A 515 13.18 25.34 -9.56
CA TYR A 515 14.51 25.05 -10.05
C TYR A 515 15.63 25.88 -9.42
N LYS A 516 15.30 26.95 -8.66
CA LYS A 516 16.29 27.71 -7.87
C LYS A 516 17.17 26.80 -7.00
N HIS A 517 16.62 25.71 -6.48
CA HIS A 517 17.37 24.77 -5.64
C HIS A 517 18.59 24.16 -6.33
N ARG A 518 18.58 24.03 -7.68
CA ARG A 518 19.74 23.57 -8.42
C ARG A 518 20.85 24.63 -8.48
N LEU A 519 20.49 25.90 -8.53
CA LEU A 519 21.45 27.00 -8.57
C LEU A 519 22.04 27.32 -7.18
N GLU A 520 21.28 27.02 -6.13
CA GLU A 520 21.70 27.20 -4.73
C GLU A 520 22.64 26.08 -4.26
N LYS A 521 22.41 24.82 -4.69
CA LYS A 521 23.02 23.62 -4.10
C LYS A 521 23.64 22.69 -5.15
N LYS A 522 24.91 22.28 -4.92
CA LYS A 522 25.57 21.25 -5.73
C LYS A 522 24.84 19.91 -5.69
N GLN A 523 24.33 19.54 -4.53
CA GLN A 523 23.58 18.31 -4.30
C GLN A 523 22.20 18.62 -3.76
N VAL A 524 21.18 18.40 -4.58
CA VAL A 524 19.77 18.47 -4.15
C VAL A 524 19.36 17.11 -3.65
N ARG A 525 18.95 17.03 -2.37
CA ARG A 525 18.50 15.80 -1.72
C ARG A 525 17.00 15.64 -1.88
N TYR A 526 16.55 14.38 -1.88
CA TYR A 526 15.13 14.05 -1.98
C TYR A 526 14.32 14.68 -0.84
N GLU A 527 14.86 14.63 0.39
CA GLU A 527 14.22 15.21 1.59
C GLU A 527 13.98 16.71 1.47
N THR A 528 14.89 17.43 0.78
CA THR A 528 14.68 18.86 0.52
C THR A 528 13.47 19.11 -0.37
N MET A 529 13.29 18.25 -1.38
CA MET A 529 12.18 18.35 -2.34
C MET A 529 10.89 17.70 -1.83
N ALA A 530 10.94 16.94 -0.73
CA ALA A 530 9.77 16.36 -0.09
C ALA A 530 9.03 17.34 0.84
N LYS A 531 9.73 18.37 1.32
CA LYS A 531 9.16 19.35 2.25
C LYS A 531 8.10 20.23 1.56
N ASP A 532 7.12 20.65 2.34
CA ASP A 532 6.14 21.64 1.90
C ASP A 532 6.84 22.98 1.60
N ASN A 533 6.65 23.50 0.41
CA ASN A 533 7.19 24.80 -0.01
C ASN A 533 6.10 25.90 -0.14
N GLY A 534 4.86 25.60 0.20
CA GLY A 534 3.73 26.52 0.16
C GLY A 534 3.14 26.78 -1.23
N ILE A 535 3.83 26.41 -2.33
CA ILE A 535 3.34 26.61 -3.70
C ILE A 535 2.05 25.81 -3.92
N PHE A 536 2.02 24.57 -3.46
CA PHE A 536 0.85 23.70 -3.64
C PHE A 536 -0.38 24.21 -2.89
N ARG A 537 -0.22 24.77 -1.68
CA ARG A 537 -1.30 25.40 -0.95
C ARG A 537 -1.80 26.67 -1.67
N THR A 538 -0.89 27.45 -2.23
CA THR A 538 -1.26 28.62 -3.04
C THR A 538 -2.09 28.21 -4.25
N ILE A 539 -1.68 27.17 -4.99
CA ILE A 539 -2.45 26.64 -6.10
C ILE A 539 -3.80 26.08 -5.63
N GLN A 540 -3.82 25.34 -4.51
CA GLN A 540 -5.04 24.76 -3.91
C GLN A 540 -6.07 25.83 -3.57
N ASN A 541 -5.64 26.95 -3.04
CA ASN A 541 -6.53 28.01 -2.56
C ASN A 541 -6.91 29.02 -3.67
N ALA A 542 -6.20 29.02 -4.80
CA ALA A 542 -6.48 29.92 -5.91
C ALA A 542 -7.85 29.64 -6.53
N LYS A 543 -8.63 30.69 -6.73
CA LYS A 543 -9.95 30.67 -7.38
C LYS A 543 -9.91 31.29 -8.76
N ARG A 544 -8.93 32.14 -9.04
CA ARG A 544 -8.73 32.89 -10.29
C ARG A 544 -7.25 32.88 -10.66
N LEU A 545 -6.93 33.12 -11.92
CA LEU A 545 -5.56 33.26 -12.40
C LEU A 545 -4.81 34.46 -11.74
N SER A 546 -5.54 35.48 -11.32
CA SER A 546 -5.01 36.61 -10.56
C SER A 546 -4.45 36.19 -9.20
N ASP A 547 -4.96 35.12 -8.60
CA ASP A 547 -4.52 34.65 -7.28
C ASP A 547 -3.11 34.04 -7.30
N PHE A 548 -2.55 33.84 -8.50
CA PHE A 548 -1.14 33.44 -8.68
C PHE A 548 -0.11 34.55 -8.44
N GLN A 549 -0.54 35.76 -8.04
CA GLN A 549 0.40 36.86 -7.76
C GLN A 549 1.45 36.48 -6.72
N ALA A 550 1.09 35.71 -5.70
CA ALA A 550 2.05 35.23 -4.70
C ALA A 550 3.15 34.36 -5.35
N ILE A 551 2.79 33.46 -6.27
CA ILE A 551 3.76 32.62 -7.00
C ILE A 551 4.65 33.48 -7.88
N ARG A 552 4.09 34.46 -8.60
CA ARG A 552 4.84 35.40 -9.42
C ARG A 552 5.84 36.22 -8.59
N HIS A 553 5.41 36.68 -7.43
CA HIS A 553 6.28 37.39 -6.49
C HIS A 553 7.44 36.49 -6.01
N PHE A 554 7.18 35.25 -5.62
CA PHE A 554 8.23 34.28 -5.27
C PHE A 554 9.15 33.98 -6.46
N ALA A 555 8.64 33.93 -7.67
CA ALA A 555 9.43 33.75 -8.88
C ALA A 555 10.38 34.93 -9.14
N LEU A 556 9.92 36.16 -8.96
CA LEU A 556 10.76 37.36 -9.05
C LEU A 556 11.86 37.34 -8.00
N ILE A 557 11.54 37.06 -6.74
CA ILE A 557 12.54 36.93 -5.67
C ILE A 557 13.55 35.84 -6.02
N ALA A 558 13.11 34.68 -6.52
CA ALA A 558 13.99 33.60 -6.93
C ALA A 558 14.91 34.01 -8.08
N LYS A 559 14.39 34.75 -9.05
CA LYS A 559 15.17 35.26 -10.18
C LYS A 559 16.27 36.22 -9.76
N GLU A 560 15.95 37.15 -8.87
CA GLU A 560 16.83 38.24 -8.43
C GLU A 560 17.87 37.78 -7.39
N ASN A 561 17.44 36.97 -6.42
CA ASN A 561 18.21 36.67 -5.21
C ASN A 561 18.76 35.27 -5.12
N THR A 562 18.52 34.39 -6.12
CA THR A 562 19.05 33.02 -6.07
C THR A 562 20.56 33.01 -6.34
N PRO A 563 21.40 32.53 -5.41
CA PRO A 563 22.83 32.34 -5.65
C PRO A 563 23.06 31.36 -6.79
N ARG A 564 23.96 31.71 -7.68
CA ARG A 564 24.34 30.85 -8.82
C ARG A 564 25.65 30.10 -8.56
N ASN A 565 25.69 29.42 -7.41
CA ASN A 565 26.88 28.68 -6.99
C ASN A 565 27.13 27.46 -7.88
N TYR A 566 26.09 26.95 -8.52
CA TYR A 566 26.15 25.76 -9.38
C TYR A 566 25.45 26.03 -10.71
N ILE A 567 26.25 26.32 -11.71
CA ILE A 567 25.80 26.72 -13.06
C ILE A 567 25.35 25.46 -13.80
N VAL A 568 24.12 25.49 -14.30
CA VAL A 568 23.57 24.58 -15.31
C VAL A 568 22.97 25.49 -16.37
N ASP A 569 23.63 25.56 -17.55
CA ASP A 569 23.33 26.58 -18.56
C ASP A 569 21.86 26.61 -18.98
N GLU A 570 21.24 25.44 -19.12
CA GLU A 570 19.83 25.33 -19.50
C GLU A 570 18.88 25.91 -18.42
N ILE A 571 19.27 25.84 -17.15
CA ILE A 571 18.51 26.43 -16.05
C ILE A 571 18.80 27.92 -15.95
N VAL A 572 20.09 28.30 -16.00
CA VAL A 572 20.51 29.70 -15.91
C VAL A 572 19.89 30.54 -17.02
N SER A 573 19.75 29.98 -18.24
CA SER A 573 19.13 30.68 -19.38
C SER A 573 17.71 31.14 -19.03
N VAL A 574 16.91 30.34 -18.34
CA VAL A 574 15.54 30.73 -17.92
C VAL A 574 15.56 31.86 -16.89
N PHE A 575 16.53 31.82 -15.95
CA PHE A 575 16.68 32.88 -14.94
C PHE A 575 17.17 34.21 -15.53
N ASN A 576 17.76 34.19 -16.74
CA ASN A 576 18.22 35.36 -17.46
C ASN A 576 17.21 35.87 -18.49
N MET A 577 16.15 35.13 -18.81
CA MET A 577 15.07 35.59 -19.70
C MET A 577 14.34 36.80 -19.07
N ASN A 578 14.09 37.82 -19.87
CA ASN A 578 13.32 39.02 -19.46
C ASN A 578 11.82 38.74 -19.31
#